data_e7fe98a913d88b6979426af109d27818
#
_entry.id   e7fe98a913d88b6979426af109d27818
#
_cell.length_a   1.000
_cell.length_b   1.000
_cell.length_c   1.000
_cell.angle_alpha   90.00
_cell.angle_beta   90.00
_cell.angle_gamma   90.00
#
_symmetry.space_group_name_H-M   'P 1'
#
loop_
_entity.id
_entity.type
_entity.pdbx_description
1 polymer ?
#
loop_
_entity_poly.entity_id
_entity_poly.type
_entity_poly.pdbx_seq_one_letter_code
_entity_poly.pdbx_strand_id
1 'polypeptide(L)'
;MKRLEYPFREEDVRGLVAGEPVVVSGLVRTGRDRFHKYFADGGRIPVDFRDGALFHCGPVVVKRDGAWKVVAAGPTTSVRENPYEPDFIRESGVRLIIGKGGMDGATLAACAKHGCVYLQAVGGAAALTAACVKEARGVHFLEEWGAAEACWEFDMDSFPCVVAMDSHGTSLFESVAEASLDALARLR
;
A
#
# COMPACT_ATOMS: atom_id res chain seq x y z
N MET A 1 4.37 18.87 1.72
CA MET A 1 3.90 17.47 1.59
C MET A 1 2.94 17.43 0.42
N LYS A 2 3.23 16.64 -0.60
CA LYS A 2 2.40 16.51 -1.80
C LYS A 2 1.12 15.74 -1.47
N ARG A 3 -0.02 16.18 -2.00
CA ARG A 3 -1.31 15.51 -1.79
C ARG A 3 -1.63 14.63 -3.00
N LEU A 4 -2.00 13.39 -2.75
CA LEU A 4 -2.46 12.42 -3.73
C LEU A 4 -3.94 12.15 -3.46
N GLU A 5 -4.78 12.33 -4.47
CA GLU A 5 -6.23 12.15 -4.36
C GLU A 5 -6.74 11.12 -5.38
N TYR A 6 -7.65 10.24 -4.93
CA TYR A 6 -8.29 9.27 -5.82
C TYR A 6 -9.21 9.96 -6.85
N PRO A 7 -9.16 9.55 -8.14
CA PRO A 7 -8.32 8.52 -8.74
C PRO A 7 -6.87 8.99 -8.91
N PHE A 8 -5.89 8.10 -8.58
CA PHE A 8 -4.46 8.39 -8.62
C PHE A 8 -3.97 8.25 -10.07
N ARG A 9 -3.77 9.36 -10.76
CA ARG A 9 -3.36 9.35 -12.16
C ARG A 9 -1.90 8.94 -12.34
N GLU A 10 -1.61 8.25 -13.43
CA GLU A 10 -0.24 7.83 -13.74
C GLU A 10 0.74 9.02 -13.80
N GLU A 11 0.31 10.15 -14.37
CA GLU A 11 1.11 11.38 -14.45
C GLU A 11 1.49 11.93 -13.06
N ASP A 12 0.56 11.88 -12.08
CA ASP A 12 0.82 12.33 -10.71
C ASP A 12 1.83 11.40 -10.01
N VAL A 13 1.68 10.09 -10.23
CA VAL A 13 2.54 9.06 -9.66
C VAL A 13 3.94 9.12 -10.25
N ARG A 14 4.08 9.31 -11.57
CA ARG A 14 5.39 9.49 -12.22
C ARG A 14 6.10 10.79 -11.83
N GLY A 15 5.40 11.74 -11.26
CA GLY A 15 6.01 12.95 -10.68
C GLY A 15 6.52 12.80 -9.25
N LEU A 16 6.48 11.58 -8.66
CA LEU A 16 6.95 11.31 -7.30
C LEU A 16 8.39 10.78 -7.30
N VAL A 17 9.14 11.15 -6.26
CA VAL A 17 10.54 10.75 -6.08
C VAL A 17 10.72 10.07 -4.73
N ALA A 18 11.55 9.04 -4.68
CA ALA A 18 11.89 8.31 -3.45
C ALA A 18 12.42 9.27 -2.37
N GLY A 19 11.89 9.14 -1.14
CA GLY A 19 12.15 10.04 -0.02
C GLY A 19 11.12 11.16 0.14
N GLU A 20 10.26 11.41 -0.84
CA GLU A 20 9.26 12.49 -0.77
C GLU A 20 8.12 12.14 0.20
N PRO A 21 7.78 13.01 1.18
CA PRO A 21 6.63 12.84 2.03
C PRO A 21 5.34 13.22 1.29
N VAL A 22 4.33 12.34 1.37
CA VAL A 22 3.03 12.51 0.72
C VAL A 22 1.88 12.29 1.69
N VAL A 23 0.69 12.78 1.36
CA VAL A 23 -0.57 12.39 2.00
C VAL A 23 -1.52 11.82 0.97
N VAL A 24 -2.18 10.72 1.33
CA VAL A 24 -3.12 9.99 0.47
C VAL A 24 -4.55 10.24 0.93
N SER A 25 -5.44 10.62 0.02
CA SER A 25 -6.86 10.84 0.28
C SER A 25 -7.73 10.13 -0.74
N GLY A 26 -8.96 9.77 -0.34
CA GLY A 26 -9.93 9.08 -1.17
C GLY A 26 -9.89 7.56 -1.02
N LEU A 27 -10.30 6.83 -2.06
CA LEU A 27 -10.54 5.40 -1.97
C LEU A 27 -9.24 4.59 -1.94
N VAL A 28 -9.02 3.88 -0.83
CA VAL A 28 -7.92 2.94 -0.62
C VAL A 28 -8.52 1.58 -0.26
N ARG A 29 -8.08 0.53 -0.92
CA ARG A 29 -8.51 -0.84 -0.64
C ARG A 29 -7.46 -1.61 0.13
N THR A 30 -7.88 -2.51 1.03
CA THR A 30 -6.95 -3.37 1.76
C THR A 30 -6.80 -4.72 1.10
N GLY A 31 -5.61 -5.29 1.21
CA GLY A 31 -5.30 -6.66 0.81
C GLY A 31 -3.96 -7.07 1.39
N ARG A 32 -3.83 -8.36 1.75
CA ARG A 32 -2.59 -8.94 2.26
C ARG A 32 -2.44 -10.39 1.81
N ASP A 33 -1.81 -11.25 2.57
CA ASP A 33 -1.38 -12.58 2.18
C ASP A 33 -2.46 -13.39 1.41
N ARG A 34 -3.67 -13.47 1.94
CA ARG A 34 -4.74 -14.27 1.32
C ARG A 34 -5.29 -13.63 0.04
N PHE A 35 -5.36 -12.31 0.03
CA PHE A 35 -5.79 -11.54 -1.13
C PHE A 35 -4.85 -11.77 -2.32
N HIS A 36 -3.53 -11.60 -2.11
CA HIS A 36 -2.53 -11.79 -3.17
C HIS A 36 -2.47 -13.23 -3.65
N LYS A 37 -2.51 -14.19 -2.72
CA LYS A 37 -2.56 -15.61 -3.10
C LYS A 37 -3.79 -15.95 -3.93
N TYR A 38 -4.97 -15.46 -3.52
CA TYR A 38 -6.22 -15.67 -4.27
C TYR A 38 -6.14 -15.09 -5.68
N PHE A 39 -5.57 -13.88 -5.83
CA PHE A 39 -5.32 -13.27 -7.12
C PHE A 39 -4.37 -14.13 -7.98
N ALA A 40 -3.24 -14.56 -7.42
CA ALA A 40 -2.24 -15.37 -8.13
C ALA A 40 -2.77 -16.76 -8.55
N ASP A 41 -3.69 -17.32 -7.77
CA ASP A 41 -4.39 -18.59 -8.11
C ASP A 41 -5.49 -18.38 -9.19
N GLY A 42 -5.61 -17.20 -9.79
CA GLY A 42 -6.60 -16.86 -10.82
C GLY A 42 -7.98 -16.48 -10.26
N GLY A 43 -8.08 -16.18 -8.98
CA GLY A 43 -9.30 -15.73 -8.33
C GLY A 43 -9.76 -14.37 -8.85
N ARG A 44 -11.06 -14.22 -9.08
CA ARG A 44 -11.63 -12.95 -9.54
C ARG A 44 -11.81 -11.98 -8.37
N ILE A 45 -11.04 -10.89 -8.37
CA ILE A 45 -11.24 -9.79 -7.43
C ILE A 45 -12.48 -8.99 -7.85
N PRO A 46 -13.47 -8.77 -6.95
CA PRO A 46 -14.75 -8.16 -7.31
C PRO A 46 -14.72 -6.63 -7.40
N VAL A 47 -13.53 -6.02 -7.30
CA VAL A 47 -13.31 -4.57 -7.36
C VAL A 47 -12.23 -4.21 -8.37
N ASP A 48 -12.35 -3.02 -8.97
CA ASP A 48 -11.35 -2.48 -9.90
C ASP A 48 -10.29 -1.68 -9.13
N PHE A 49 -9.03 -2.04 -9.33
CA PHE A 49 -7.88 -1.34 -8.74
C PHE A 49 -7.23 -0.31 -9.69
N ARG A 50 -7.73 -0.19 -10.91
CA ARG A 50 -7.19 0.78 -11.88
C ARG A 50 -7.22 2.18 -11.30
N ASP A 51 -6.07 2.86 -11.40
CA ASP A 51 -5.85 4.20 -10.82
C ASP A 51 -6.20 4.29 -9.32
N GLY A 52 -6.10 3.15 -8.63
CA GLY A 52 -6.41 2.98 -7.21
C GLY A 52 -5.18 2.77 -6.33
N ALA A 53 -5.45 2.48 -5.06
CA ALA A 53 -4.45 2.14 -4.06
C ALA A 53 -4.76 0.81 -3.38
N LEU A 54 -3.72 0.00 -3.17
CA LEU A 54 -3.75 -1.21 -2.34
C LEU A 54 -2.96 -0.94 -1.05
N PHE A 55 -3.60 -1.11 0.08
CA PHE A 55 -2.98 -1.00 1.40
C PHE A 55 -2.78 -2.40 1.99
N HIS A 56 -1.53 -2.80 2.17
CA HIS A 56 -1.18 -4.03 2.86
C HIS A 56 -1.52 -3.90 4.34
N CYS A 57 -2.76 -4.24 4.68
CA CYS A 57 -3.32 -4.02 5.99
C CYS A 57 -4.35 -5.09 6.34
N GLY A 58 -4.25 -5.61 7.57
CA GLY A 58 -5.31 -6.38 8.20
C GLY A 58 -5.92 -5.53 9.30
N PRO A 59 -7.02 -4.81 9.03
CA PRO A 59 -7.58 -3.86 9.97
C PRO A 59 -8.34 -4.55 11.10
N VAL A 60 -8.47 -3.85 12.23
CA VAL A 60 -9.47 -4.16 13.28
C VAL A 60 -10.68 -3.26 13.04
N VAL A 61 -11.79 -3.89 12.71
CA VAL A 61 -13.05 -3.20 12.39
C VAL A 61 -14.15 -3.73 13.28
N VAL A 62 -14.99 -2.84 13.80
CA VAL A 62 -16.17 -3.18 14.62
C VAL A 62 -17.42 -2.61 13.99
N LYS A 63 -18.55 -3.28 14.17
CA LYS A 63 -19.85 -2.77 13.73
C LYS A 63 -20.52 -2.04 14.89
N ARG A 64 -20.83 -0.76 14.71
CA ARG A 64 -21.55 0.07 15.68
C ARG A 64 -22.70 0.79 14.98
N ASP A 65 -23.88 0.71 15.53
CA ASP A 65 -25.10 1.38 15.01
C ASP A 65 -25.34 1.12 13.51
N GLY A 66 -25.07 -0.11 13.07
CA GLY A 66 -25.21 -0.52 11.67
C GLY A 66 -24.05 -0.17 10.74
N ALA A 67 -23.12 0.70 11.15
CA ALA A 67 -21.96 1.13 10.37
C ALA A 67 -20.67 0.45 10.81
N TRP A 68 -19.72 0.28 9.88
CA TRP A 68 -18.39 -0.21 10.17
C TRP A 68 -17.50 0.92 10.69
N LYS A 69 -16.84 0.68 11.82
CA LYS A 69 -15.85 1.60 12.40
C LYS A 69 -14.48 0.94 12.43
N VAL A 70 -13.50 1.55 11.78
CA VAL A 70 -12.11 1.11 11.83
C VAL A 70 -11.49 1.56 13.15
N VAL A 71 -10.98 0.61 13.94
CA VAL A 71 -10.36 0.84 15.24
C VAL A 71 -8.84 0.88 15.15
N ALA A 72 -8.28 0.04 14.28
CA ALA A 72 -6.86 0.02 13.98
C ALA A 72 -6.64 -0.38 12.50
N ALA A 73 -5.73 0.30 11.81
CA ALA A 73 -5.36 0.03 10.42
C ALA A 73 -3.84 0.21 10.24
N GLY A 74 -3.05 -0.73 10.77
CA GLY A 74 -1.60 -0.68 10.65
C GLY A 74 -1.09 -1.41 9.41
N PRO A 75 0.00 -0.90 8.77
CA PRO A 75 0.59 -1.59 7.64
C PRO A 75 1.14 -2.96 8.05
N THR A 76 0.91 -3.98 7.21
CA THR A 76 1.58 -5.27 7.31
C THR A 76 2.93 -5.25 6.59
N THR A 77 3.77 -6.26 6.83
CA THR A 77 5.09 -6.37 6.20
C THR A 77 4.94 -6.80 4.74
N SER A 78 5.30 -5.91 3.81
CA SER A 78 5.04 -6.05 2.38
C SER A 78 5.92 -7.07 1.68
N VAL A 79 7.10 -7.39 2.21
CA VAL A 79 8.03 -8.37 1.60
C VAL A 79 7.40 -9.75 1.38
N ARG A 80 6.35 -10.11 2.12
CA ARG A 80 5.63 -11.37 1.93
C ARG A 80 4.87 -11.44 0.62
N GLU A 81 4.51 -10.28 0.08
CA GLU A 81 3.74 -10.15 -1.16
C GLU A 81 4.63 -10.08 -2.42
N ASN A 82 5.97 -10.03 -2.26
CA ASN A 82 6.93 -10.00 -3.37
C ASN A 82 6.66 -11.03 -4.48
N PRO A 83 6.25 -12.29 -4.20
CA PRO A 83 6.00 -13.25 -5.26
C PRO A 83 4.80 -12.91 -6.16
N TYR A 84 3.92 -12.01 -5.72
CA TYR A 84 2.65 -11.72 -6.37
C TYR A 84 2.56 -10.28 -6.90
N GLU A 85 3.23 -9.35 -6.22
CA GLU A 85 3.04 -7.91 -6.42
C GLU A 85 3.36 -7.43 -7.84
N PRO A 86 4.44 -7.90 -8.51
CA PRO A 86 4.74 -7.46 -9.88
C PRO A 86 3.61 -7.78 -10.86
N ASP A 87 3.00 -8.96 -10.72
CA ASP A 87 1.88 -9.38 -11.57
C ASP A 87 0.60 -8.62 -11.21
N PHE A 88 0.35 -8.39 -9.91
CA PHE A 88 -0.78 -7.59 -9.47
C PHE A 88 -0.72 -6.15 -10.01
N ILE A 89 0.44 -5.48 -9.92
CA ILE A 89 0.65 -4.14 -10.50
C ILE A 89 0.36 -4.14 -11.99
N ARG A 90 0.91 -5.12 -12.73
CA ARG A 90 0.74 -5.23 -14.18
C ARG A 90 -0.72 -5.39 -14.59
N GLU A 91 -1.46 -6.26 -13.91
CA GLU A 91 -2.78 -6.69 -14.34
C GLU A 91 -3.90 -5.78 -13.82
N SER A 92 -3.75 -5.25 -12.61
CA SER A 92 -4.77 -4.42 -11.98
C SER A 92 -4.73 -2.96 -12.40
N GLY A 93 -3.56 -2.46 -12.83
CA GLY A 93 -3.37 -1.03 -13.09
C GLY A 93 -3.38 -0.17 -11.84
N VAL A 94 -3.10 -0.76 -10.66
CA VAL A 94 -2.95 -0.04 -9.39
C VAL A 94 -1.81 0.97 -9.46
N ARG A 95 -1.96 2.11 -8.80
CA ARG A 95 -0.98 3.20 -8.80
C ARG A 95 -0.21 3.33 -7.50
N LEU A 96 -0.83 3.02 -6.38
CA LEU A 96 -0.20 3.12 -5.07
C LEU A 96 -0.25 1.77 -4.37
N ILE A 97 0.89 1.25 -3.98
CA ILE A 97 1.02 0.15 -3.03
C ILE A 97 1.46 0.75 -1.71
N ILE A 98 0.72 0.53 -0.63
CA ILE A 98 1.00 1.11 0.68
C ILE A 98 1.31 -0.02 1.66
N GLY A 99 2.43 0.07 2.36
CA GLY A 99 2.79 -0.97 3.33
C GLY A 99 3.95 -0.59 4.23
N LYS A 100 4.71 -1.56 4.72
CA LYS A 100 5.94 -1.34 5.48
C LYS A 100 7.03 -2.37 5.14
N GLY A 101 8.29 -2.01 5.42
CA GLY A 101 9.46 -2.90 5.33
C GLY A 101 10.03 -3.08 3.92
N GLY A 102 9.47 -2.39 2.94
CA GLY A 102 9.95 -2.44 1.56
C GLY A 102 9.51 -3.67 0.79
N MET A 103 9.92 -3.72 -0.47
CA MET A 103 9.70 -4.82 -1.40
C MET A 103 10.95 -5.03 -2.25
N ASP A 104 10.96 -6.04 -3.10
CA ASP A 104 12.14 -6.43 -3.88
C ASP A 104 12.30 -5.66 -5.21
N GLY A 105 13.43 -5.95 -5.91
CA GLY A 105 13.74 -5.33 -7.19
C GLY A 105 12.76 -5.69 -8.32
N ALA A 106 12.08 -6.84 -8.24
CA ALA A 106 11.05 -7.20 -9.22
C ALA A 106 9.84 -6.30 -9.10
N THR A 107 9.42 -6.00 -7.86
CA THR A 107 8.34 -5.03 -7.58
C THR A 107 8.76 -3.62 -8.00
N LEU A 108 10.02 -3.21 -7.72
CA LEU A 108 10.54 -1.91 -8.16
C LEU A 108 10.50 -1.78 -9.70
N ALA A 109 10.91 -2.82 -10.42
CA ALA A 109 10.85 -2.85 -11.88
C ALA A 109 9.41 -2.77 -12.41
N ALA A 110 8.46 -3.43 -11.74
CA ALA A 110 7.05 -3.33 -12.08
C ALA A 110 6.49 -1.92 -11.84
N CYS A 111 6.86 -1.28 -10.72
CA CYS A 111 6.52 0.12 -10.43
C CYS A 111 7.01 1.05 -11.55
N ALA A 112 8.27 0.93 -11.95
CA ALA A 112 8.84 1.75 -13.02
C ALA A 112 8.13 1.52 -14.36
N LYS A 113 7.88 0.26 -14.71
CA LYS A 113 7.28 -0.11 -16.00
C LYS A 113 5.81 0.31 -16.12
N HIS A 114 5.04 0.18 -15.06
CA HIS A 114 3.57 0.33 -15.10
C HIS A 114 3.05 1.62 -14.45
N GLY A 115 3.95 2.51 -13.99
CA GLY A 115 3.56 3.78 -13.37
C GLY A 115 2.86 3.58 -12.02
N CYS A 116 3.52 2.87 -11.13
CA CYS A 116 3.12 2.64 -9.74
C CYS A 116 4.22 3.12 -8.80
N VAL A 117 3.90 3.35 -7.54
CA VAL A 117 4.88 3.62 -6.47
C VAL A 117 4.55 2.81 -5.23
N TYR A 118 5.60 2.45 -4.48
CA TYR A 118 5.45 1.90 -3.15
C TYR A 118 5.60 2.99 -2.10
N LEU A 119 4.58 3.14 -1.28
CA LEU A 119 4.51 4.11 -0.18
C LEU A 119 4.74 3.41 1.16
N GLN A 120 5.73 3.89 1.90
CA GLN A 120 6.00 3.45 3.27
C GLN A 120 5.05 4.15 4.22
N ALA A 121 4.23 3.39 4.93
CA ALA A 121 3.46 3.84 6.07
C ALA A 121 4.16 3.50 7.40
N VAL A 122 3.84 4.23 8.46
CA VAL A 122 4.49 4.07 9.77
C VAL A 122 3.98 2.82 10.49
N GLY A 123 4.88 1.88 10.78
CA GLY A 123 4.59 0.72 11.62
C GLY A 123 4.36 1.12 13.08
N GLY A 124 3.44 0.42 13.78
CA GLY A 124 3.11 0.71 15.18
C GLY A 124 2.10 1.84 15.38
N ALA A 125 1.72 2.57 14.33
CA ALA A 125 0.81 3.71 14.37
C ALA A 125 -0.64 3.36 13.94
N ALA A 126 -1.09 2.13 14.17
CA ALA A 126 -2.36 1.62 13.63
C ALA A 126 -3.60 2.43 14.04
N ALA A 127 -3.61 2.99 15.26
CA ALA A 127 -4.69 3.85 15.73
C ALA A 127 -4.70 5.22 15.03
N LEU A 128 -3.52 5.79 14.76
CA LEU A 128 -3.39 7.04 14.00
C LEU A 128 -3.82 6.86 12.55
N THR A 129 -3.43 5.75 11.91
CA THR A 129 -3.89 5.43 10.57
C THR A 129 -5.41 5.22 10.52
N ALA A 130 -5.98 4.55 11.53
CA ALA A 130 -7.44 4.40 11.63
C ALA A 130 -8.16 5.74 11.75
N ALA A 131 -7.56 6.75 12.39
CA ALA A 131 -8.12 8.11 12.46
C ALA A 131 -8.15 8.82 11.09
N CYS A 132 -7.34 8.38 10.13
CA CYS A 132 -7.40 8.87 8.74
C CYS A 132 -8.54 8.22 7.93
N VAL A 133 -9.21 7.18 8.44
CA VAL A 133 -10.35 6.55 7.76
C VAL A 133 -11.63 7.31 8.11
N LYS A 134 -12.19 8.00 7.12
CA LYS A 134 -13.49 8.66 7.26
C LYS A 134 -14.63 7.65 7.31
N GLU A 135 -14.56 6.66 6.42
CA GLU A 135 -15.62 5.68 6.21
C GLU A 135 -15.05 4.35 5.69
N ALA A 136 -15.61 3.24 6.15
CA ALA A 136 -15.47 1.93 5.52
C ALA A 136 -16.70 1.72 4.61
N ARG A 137 -16.53 2.02 3.31
CA ARG A 137 -17.62 2.05 2.31
C ARG A 137 -18.12 0.66 1.94
N GLY A 138 -17.23 -0.35 2.01
CA GLY A 138 -17.54 -1.71 1.61
C GLY A 138 -16.52 -2.72 2.11
N VAL A 139 -16.89 -4.00 2.00
CA VAL A 139 -16.02 -5.12 2.32
C VAL A 139 -16.36 -6.30 1.42
N HIS A 140 -15.31 -7.00 0.94
CA HIS A 140 -15.43 -8.21 0.13
C HIS A 140 -14.68 -9.35 0.82
N PHE A 141 -15.19 -10.56 0.68
CA PHE A 141 -14.62 -11.78 1.27
C PHE A 141 -14.59 -11.81 2.81
N LEU A 142 -15.48 -11.02 3.48
CA LEU A 142 -15.47 -10.95 4.94
C LEU A 142 -15.81 -12.31 5.58
N GLU A 143 -16.81 -13.00 5.05
CA GLU A 143 -17.28 -14.29 5.58
C GLU A 143 -16.28 -15.41 5.30
N GLU A 144 -15.63 -15.37 4.13
CA GLU A 144 -14.71 -16.41 3.68
C GLU A 144 -13.32 -16.29 4.32
N TRP A 145 -12.87 -15.04 4.59
CA TRP A 145 -11.48 -14.78 4.98
C TRP A 145 -11.33 -14.16 6.36
N GLY A 146 -12.41 -13.65 6.95
CA GLY A 146 -12.38 -12.90 8.19
C GLY A 146 -11.87 -11.46 8.00
N ALA A 147 -12.11 -10.61 8.98
CA ALA A 147 -11.90 -9.18 8.88
C ALA A 147 -10.46 -8.74 8.54
N ALA A 148 -9.46 -9.50 9.01
CA ALA A 148 -8.05 -9.16 8.80
C ALA A 148 -7.53 -9.49 7.39
N GLU A 149 -8.19 -10.39 6.66
CA GLU A 149 -7.81 -10.79 5.30
C GLU A 149 -8.80 -10.28 4.24
N ALA A 150 -9.97 -9.79 4.67
CA ALA A 150 -10.98 -9.24 3.79
C ALA A 150 -10.47 -7.99 3.06
N CYS A 151 -10.98 -7.77 1.85
CA CYS A 151 -10.72 -6.56 1.09
C CYS A 151 -11.71 -5.47 1.51
N TRP A 152 -11.25 -4.52 2.31
CA TRP A 152 -12.00 -3.36 2.74
C TRP A 152 -11.83 -2.20 1.76
N GLU A 153 -12.88 -1.41 1.58
CA GLU A 153 -12.87 -0.15 0.85
C GLU A 153 -12.95 1.01 1.82
N PHE A 154 -11.81 1.68 2.05
CA PHE A 154 -11.71 2.81 2.97
C PHE A 154 -11.70 4.14 2.21
N ASP A 155 -12.52 5.09 2.67
CA ASP A 155 -12.35 6.49 2.32
C ASP A 155 -11.34 7.12 3.27
N MET A 156 -10.14 7.41 2.77
CA MET A 156 -9.05 7.96 3.56
C MET A 156 -9.02 9.48 3.48
N ASP A 157 -8.57 10.13 4.56
CA ASP A 157 -8.27 11.55 4.58
C ASP A 157 -6.85 11.80 5.11
N SER A 158 -6.03 12.37 4.25
CA SER A 158 -4.68 12.85 4.62
C SER A 158 -3.80 11.78 5.29
N PHE A 159 -3.86 10.53 4.79
CA PHE A 159 -3.05 9.43 5.29
C PHE A 159 -1.57 9.67 4.97
N PRO A 160 -0.70 9.90 5.99
CA PRO A 160 0.69 10.26 5.76
C PRO A 160 1.54 9.05 5.38
N CYS A 161 2.33 9.19 4.31
CA CYS A 161 3.25 8.18 3.81
C CYS A 161 4.54 8.84 3.30
N VAL A 162 5.54 8.01 2.98
CA VAL A 162 6.77 8.41 2.29
C VAL A 162 6.91 7.56 1.04
N VAL A 163 7.25 8.17 -0.09
CA VAL A 163 7.59 7.42 -1.31
C VAL A 163 8.86 6.63 -1.04
N ALA A 164 8.77 5.32 -1.00
CA ALA A 164 9.91 4.47 -0.67
C ALA A 164 10.47 3.71 -1.88
N MET A 165 9.65 3.47 -2.90
CA MET A 165 10.10 3.00 -4.22
C MET A 165 9.32 3.79 -5.26
N ASP A 166 10.03 4.48 -6.15
CA ASP A 166 9.41 5.36 -7.15
C ASP A 166 9.25 4.67 -8.53
N SER A 167 8.58 5.36 -9.44
CA SER A 167 8.37 4.90 -10.81
C SER A 167 9.56 5.17 -11.74
N HIS A 168 10.69 5.62 -11.19
CA HIS A 168 11.95 5.84 -11.92
C HIS A 168 12.98 4.74 -11.65
N GLY A 169 12.63 3.77 -10.78
CA GLY A 169 13.51 2.67 -10.41
C GLY A 169 14.43 2.98 -9.23
N THR A 170 14.06 3.96 -8.39
CA THR A 170 14.82 4.31 -7.17
C THR A 170 14.14 3.71 -5.93
N SER A 171 14.95 3.08 -5.07
CA SER A 171 14.53 2.53 -3.78
C SER A 171 15.21 3.28 -2.64
N LEU A 172 14.41 3.87 -1.75
CA LEU A 172 14.91 4.49 -0.52
C LEU A 172 15.58 3.46 0.39
N PHE A 173 15.11 2.22 0.38
CA PHE A 173 15.69 1.14 1.19
C PHE A 173 17.10 0.79 0.75
N GLU A 174 17.34 0.69 -0.58
CA GLU A 174 18.66 0.43 -1.14
C GLU A 174 19.62 1.58 -0.84
N SER A 175 19.20 2.82 -1.08
CA SER A 175 20.01 4.02 -0.82
C SER A 175 20.42 4.14 0.66
N VAL A 176 19.50 3.84 1.60
CA VAL A 176 19.79 3.85 3.04
C VAL A 176 20.72 2.68 3.42
N ALA A 177 20.54 1.51 2.85
CA ALA A 177 21.40 0.36 3.11
C ALA A 177 22.84 0.62 2.64
N GLU A 178 23.03 1.15 1.44
CA GLU A 178 24.35 1.53 0.90
C GLU A 178 25.03 2.59 1.79
N ALA A 179 24.33 3.67 2.11
CA ALA A 179 24.87 4.72 2.98
C ALA A 179 25.26 4.19 4.38
N SER A 180 24.48 3.21 4.91
CA SER A 180 24.77 2.58 6.20
C SER A 180 26.01 1.69 6.13
N LEU A 181 26.21 0.94 5.05
CA LEU A 181 27.39 0.11 4.83
C LEU A 181 28.64 0.99 4.70
N ASP A 182 28.57 2.08 3.95
CA ASP A 182 29.66 3.05 3.80
C ASP A 182 30.03 3.70 5.16
N ALA A 183 29.05 4.04 5.96
CA ALA A 183 29.28 4.57 7.30
C ALA A 183 29.96 3.54 8.21
N LEU A 184 29.52 2.28 8.16
CA LEU A 184 30.14 1.18 8.92
C LEU A 184 31.59 0.93 8.51
N ALA A 185 31.89 0.99 7.21
CA ALA A 185 33.26 0.82 6.71
C ALA A 185 34.24 1.89 7.22
N ARG A 186 33.76 3.10 7.47
CA ARG A 186 34.56 4.22 8.02
C ARG A 186 34.81 4.11 9.54
N LEU A 187 34.08 3.26 10.23
CA LEU A 187 34.23 3.03 11.68
C LEU A 187 35.20 1.87 12.00
N ARG A 188 35.64 1.13 10.99
CA ARG A 188 36.64 0.05 11.08
C ARG A 188 38.01 0.53 10.68
#